data_29d1635f966437c4c91a035d24c248bd
#
_entry.id   29d1635f966437c4c91a035d24c248bd
#
_cell.length_a   1.000
_cell.length_b   1.000
_cell.length_c   1.000
_cell.angle_alpha   90.00
_cell.angle_beta   90.00
_cell.angle_gamma   90.00
#
_symmetry.space_group_name_H-M   'P 1'
#
loop_
_entity.id
_entity.type
_entity.pdbx_description
1 polymer ?
#
loop_
_entity_poly.entity_id
_entity_poly.type
_entity_poly.pdbx_seq_one_letter_code
_entity_poly.pdbx_strand_id
1 'polypeptide(L)'
;MKEFRVIPILLLSGNGFVKTINFKNPTYLGDSLNIIKLLNDKEVDEIVIFNVNHKRNTPINYSKLSEIASECFIPLSYGGGISSIDGASKILESGFEKVILNTNALKNKLLKTISNKYGSSSTWVYREG
;
A
#
# COMPACT_ATOMS: atom_id res chain seq x y z
N MET A 1 15.92 22.40 -2.34
CA MET A 1 15.80 21.02 -2.86
C MET A 1 16.18 20.03 -1.75
N LYS A 2 15.34 19.01 -1.56
CA LYS A 2 15.65 17.99 -0.57
C LYS A 2 16.75 17.06 -1.08
N GLU A 3 17.74 16.79 -0.24
CA GLU A 3 18.80 15.85 -0.56
C GLU A 3 18.34 14.40 -0.40
N PHE A 4 17.27 14.16 0.34
CA PHE A 4 16.69 12.85 0.55
C PHE A 4 15.18 12.95 0.66
N ARG A 5 14.53 11.82 0.48
CA ARG A 5 13.08 11.72 0.55
C ARG A 5 12.68 10.98 1.83
N VAL A 6 11.56 11.40 2.41
CA VAL A 6 10.99 10.74 3.59
C VAL A 6 9.76 9.96 3.15
N ILE A 7 9.82 8.66 3.26
CA ILE A 7 8.75 7.76 2.83
C ILE A 7 8.42 6.79 3.98
N PRO A 8 7.48 7.15 4.85
CA PRO A 8 7.06 6.22 5.90
C PRO A 8 6.40 4.99 5.31
N ILE A 9 6.70 3.84 5.90
CA ILE A 9 6.10 2.57 5.55
C ILE A 9 5.20 2.16 6.70
N LEU A 10 3.89 2.07 6.43
CA LEU A 10 2.89 1.78 7.44
C LEU A 10 2.35 0.36 7.23
N LEU A 11 2.25 -0.38 8.31
CA LEU A 11 1.77 -1.76 8.28
C LEU A 11 0.30 -1.76 8.70
N LEU A 12 -0.59 -2.10 7.76
CA LEU A 12 -2.02 -2.13 8.00
C LEU A 12 -2.45 -3.49 8.52
N SER A 13 -3.15 -3.50 9.65
CA SER A 13 -3.74 -4.69 10.22
C SER A 13 -5.17 -4.35 10.65
N GLY A 14 -6.15 -4.91 9.95
CA GLY A 14 -7.55 -4.55 10.17
C GLY A 14 -7.81 -3.08 9.86
N ASN A 15 -8.28 -2.33 10.85
CA ASN A 15 -8.63 -0.92 10.68
C ASN A 15 -7.55 0.05 11.13
N GLY A 16 -6.42 -0.45 11.60
CA GLY A 16 -5.38 0.39 12.14
C GLY A 16 -4.00 0.04 11.66
N PHE A 17 -3.05 0.90 11.98
CA PHE A 17 -1.65 0.64 11.69
C PHE A 17 -0.96 0.05 12.91
N VAL A 18 -0.01 -0.83 12.64
CA VAL A 18 0.75 -1.52 13.68
C VAL A 18 2.23 -1.41 13.38
N LYS A 19 3.05 -1.65 14.39
CA LYS A 19 4.47 -1.89 14.18
C LYS A 19 4.82 -3.27 14.72
N THR A 20 5.80 -3.92 14.12
CA THR A 20 6.24 -5.24 14.55
C THR A 20 7.72 -5.19 14.88
N ILE A 21 8.11 -6.00 15.85
CA ILE A 21 9.52 -6.22 16.18
C ILE A 21 9.83 -7.63 15.70
N ASN A 22 10.77 -7.76 14.74
CA ASN A 22 11.13 -9.03 14.14
C ASN A 22 9.91 -9.78 13.59
N PHE A 23 8.90 -9.03 13.10
CA PHE A 23 7.65 -9.58 12.55
C PHE A 23 6.85 -10.43 13.52
N LYS A 24 7.04 -10.19 14.82
CA LYS A 24 6.30 -10.87 15.88
C LYS A 24 5.56 -9.85 16.73
N ASN A 25 4.44 -10.28 17.31
CA ASN A 25 3.69 -9.49 18.28
C ASN A 25 3.46 -8.03 17.84
N PRO A 26 2.59 -7.82 16.82
CA PRO A 26 2.33 -6.47 16.36
C PRO A 26 1.80 -5.57 17.47
N THR A 27 2.34 -4.36 17.54
CA THR A 27 1.90 -3.34 18.48
C THR A 27 1.01 -2.36 17.73
N TYR A 28 -0.19 -2.15 18.23
CA TYR A 28 -1.14 -1.24 17.62
C TYR A 28 -0.66 0.21 17.79
N LEU A 29 -0.59 0.95 16.69
CA LEU A 29 -0.14 2.34 16.70
C LEU A 29 -1.32 3.31 16.70
N GLY A 30 -2.43 2.94 16.09
CA GLY A 30 -3.59 3.81 16.04
C GLY A 30 -4.48 3.51 14.85
N ASP A 31 -5.66 4.10 14.86
CA ASP A 31 -6.61 4.01 13.77
C ASP A 31 -6.00 4.61 12.49
N SER A 32 -6.24 3.96 11.36
CA SER A 32 -5.62 4.35 10.09
C SER A 32 -5.93 5.79 9.70
N LEU A 33 -7.16 6.23 9.83
CA LEU A 33 -7.54 7.59 9.44
C LEU A 33 -6.87 8.64 10.32
N ASN A 34 -6.74 8.36 11.62
CA ASN A 34 -6.09 9.30 12.54
C ASN A 34 -4.61 9.45 12.20
N ILE A 35 -3.93 8.35 11.89
CA ILE A 35 -2.51 8.38 11.53
C ILE A 35 -2.30 9.10 10.21
N ILE A 36 -3.17 8.86 9.21
CA ILE A 36 -3.08 9.56 7.93
C ILE A 36 -3.27 11.06 8.11
N LYS A 37 -4.22 11.48 8.95
CA LYS A 37 -4.42 12.89 9.24
C LYS A 37 -3.20 13.53 9.88
N LEU A 38 -2.55 12.82 10.79
CA LEU A 38 -1.30 13.30 11.38
C LEU A 38 -0.20 13.45 10.33
N LEU A 39 -0.07 12.49 9.43
CA LEU A 39 0.97 12.52 8.40
C LEU A 39 0.73 13.60 7.36
N ASN A 40 -0.52 13.97 7.10
CA ASN A 40 -0.82 15.08 6.17
C ASN A 40 -0.16 16.38 6.60
N ASP A 41 0.05 16.56 7.89
CA ASP A 41 0.68 17.78 8.45
C ASP A 41 2.19 17.68 8.54
N LYS A 42 2.77 16.56 8.12
CA LYS A 42 4.21 16.35 8.15
C LYS A 42 4.79 16.49 6.73
N GLU A 43 6.06 16.84 6.67
CA GLU A 43 6.74 16.97 5.37
C GLU A 43 7.26 15.61 4.91
N VAL A 44 6.36 14.69 4.59
CA VAL A 44 6.72 13.41 4.00
C VAL A 44 6.44 13.43 2.51
N ASP A 45 7.21 12.69 1.73
CA ASP A 45 7.13 12.72 0.27
C ASP A 45 6.12 11.74 -0.30
N GLU A 46 6.03 10.58 0.32
CA GLU A 46 5.11 9.51 -0.06
C GLU A 46 4.79 8.69 1.18
N ILE A 47 3.70 7.93 1.11
CA ILE A 47 3.35 6.97 2.16
C ILE A 47 3.15 5.62 1.50
N VAL A 48 3.80 4.59 2.04
CA VAL A 48 3.64 3.21 1.56
C VAL A 48 2.87 2.44 2.62
N ILE A 49 1.78 1.80 2.20
CA ILE A 49 0.95 0.98 3.09
C ILE A 49 1.08 -0.47 2.69
N PHE A 50 1.51 -1.32 3.62
CA PHE A 50 1.53 -2.77 3.43
C PHE A 50 0.49 -3.42 4.32
N ASN A 51 -0.33 -4.29 3.75
CA ASN A 51 -1.27 -5.08 4.52
C ASN A 51 -0.54 -6.31 5.05
N VAL A 52 -0.33 -6.35 6.37
CA VAL A 52 0.39 -7.45 7.01
C VAL A 52 -0.54 -8.54 7.52
N ASN A 53 -1.83 -8.31 7.44
CA ASN A 53 -2.83 -9.25 7.93
C ASN A 53 -3.50 -10.04 6.81
N HIS A 54 -2.91 -10.04 5.62
CA HIS A 54 -3.46 -10.80 4.52
C HIS A 54 -3.06 -12.27 4.71
N LYS A 55 -4.02 -13.07 5.07
CA LYS A 55 -3.86 -14.51 5.04
C LYS A 55 -4.30 -15.00 3.68
N ARG A 56 -3.84 -16.20 3.28
CA ARG A 56 -4.37 -16.84 2.10
C ARG A 56 -5.89 -16.82 2.16
N ASN A 57 -6.54 -16.35 1.13
CA ASN A 57 -7.98 -16.24 1.01
C ASN A 57 -8.63 -15.10 1.82
N THR A 58 -7.86 -14.25 2.46
CA THR A 58 -8.43 -13.04 3.07
C THR A 58 -8.52 -11.96 2.00
N PRO A 59 -9.72 -11.50 1.66
CA PRO A 59 -9.85 -10.47 0.62
C PRO A 59 -9.30 -9.13 1.10
N ILE A 60 -8.83 -8.33 0.13
CA ILE A 60 -8.43 -6.96 0.40
C ILE A 60 -9.67 -6.15 0.75
N ASN A 61 -9.59 -5.35 1.80
CA ASN A 61 -10.69 -4.46 2.17
C ASN A 61 -10.59 -3.17 1.34
N TYR A 62 -11.13 -3.20 0.14
CA TYR A 62 -11.07 -2.06 -0.79
C TYR A 62 -11.79 -0.82 -0.24
N SER A 63 -12.85 -1.03 0.52
CA SER A 63 -13.59 0.06 1.15
C SER A 63 -12.69 0.85 2.11
N LYS A 64 -11.93 0.14 2.93
CA LYS A 64 -10.99 0.78 3.85
C LYS A 64 -9.89 1.53 3.11
N LEU A 65 -9.35 0.94 2.03
CA LEU A 65 -8.32 1.59 1.23
C LEU A 65 -8.85 2.84 0.56
N SER A 66 -10.06 2.80 0.04
CA SER A 66 -10.70 3.96 -0.56
C SER A 66 -10.90 5.07 0.46
N GLU A 67 -11.32 4.71 1.67
CA GLU A 67 -11.49 5.65 2.77
C GLU A 67 -10.16 6.33 3.14
N ILE A 68 -9.09 5.55 3.25
CA ILE A 68 -7.75 6.07 3.52
C ILE A 68 -7.33 7.03 2.42
N ALA A 69 -7.51 6.64 1.16
CA ALA A 69 -7.11 7.47 0.03
C ALA A 69 -7.87 8.79 0.00
N SER A 70 -9.14 8.79 0.38
CA SER A 70 -9.97 10.01 0.39
C SER A 70 -9.50 11.02 1.44
N GLU A 71 -8.85 10.57 2.50
CA GLU A 71 -8.40 11.44 3.59
C GLU A 71 -6.92 11.81 3.47
N CYS A 72 -6.17 11.21 2.55
CA CYS A 72 -4.74 11.42 2.41
C CYS A 72 -4.42 12.41 1.30
N PHE A 73 -3.62 13.43 1.62
CA PHE A 73 -3.21 14.44 0.65
C PHE A 73 -1.79 14.19 0.12
N ILE A 74 -1.20 13.09 0.53
CA ILE A 74 0.17 12.69 0.19
C ILE A 74 0.07 11.49 -0.75
N PRO A 75 0.95 11.38 -1.78
CA PRO A 75 0.91 10.21 -2.67
C PRO A 75 1.01 8.90 -1.90
N LEU A 76 0.12 7.96 -2.23
CA LEU A 76 0.01 6.66 -1.56
C LEU A 76 0.40 5.52 -2.48
N SER A 77 1.09 4.53 -1.92
CA SER A 77 1.36 3.26 -2.58
C SER A 77 0.86 2.13 -1.68
N TYR A 78 0.39 1.06 -2.29
CA TYR A 78 -0.15 -0.07 -1.54
C TYR A 78 0.47 -1.38 -1.98
N GLY A 79 0.78 -2.24 -1.00
CA GLY A 79 1.22 -3.61 -1.22
C GLY A 79 0.51 -4.57 -0.28
N GLY A 80 0.38 -5.81 -0.70
CA GLY A 80 -0.21 -6.88 0.12
C GLY A 80 -1.44 -7.51 -0.50
N GLY A 81 -1.34 -8.77 -0.88
CA GLY A 81 -2.47 -9.55 -1.34
C GLY A 81 -3.00 -9.24 -2.73
N ILE A 82 -2.30 -8.46 -3.53
CA ILE A 82 -2.72 -8.16 -4.90
C ILE A 82 -2.43 -9.37 -5.79
N SER A 83 -3.46 -9.96 -6.36
CA SER A 83 -3.33 -11.16 -7.20
C SER A 83 -4.04 -11.07 -8.52
N SER A 84 -4.70 -9.95 -8.81
CA SER A 84 -5.46 -9.79 -10.05
C SER A 84 -5.38 -8.37 -10.57
N ILE A 85 -5.62 -8.21 -11.87
CA ILE A 85 -5.71 -6.88 -12.48
C ILE A 85 -6.92 -6.11 -11.93
N ASP A 86 -8.01 -6.80 -11.67
CA ASP A 86 -9.20 -6.18 -11.10
C ASP A 86 -8.93 -5.58 -9.73
N GLY A 87 -8.22 -6.33 -8.87
CA GLY A 87 -7.84 -5.83 -7.55
C GLY A 87 -6.91 -4.62 -7.63
N ALA A 88 -5.89 -4.70 -8.48
CA ALA A 88 -4.97 -3.58 -8.69
C ALA A 88 -5.70 -2.36 -9.23
N SER A 89 -6.63 -2.56 -10.17
CA SER A 89 -7.43 -1.47 -10.74
C SER A 89 -8.25 -0.76 -9.68
N LYS A 90 -8.89 -1.52 -8.79
CA LYS A 90 -9.70 -0.93 -7.71
C LYS A 90 -8.86 -0.04 -6.80
N ILE A 91 -7.65 -0.48 -6.49
CA ILE A 91 -6.73 0.28 -5.64
C ILE A 91 -6.30 1.57 -6.35
N LEU A 92 -5.84 1.46 -7.58
CA LEU A 92 -5.39 2.62 -8.34
C LEU A 92 -6.53 3.63 -8.59
N GLU A 93 -7.71 3.13 -8.90
CA GLU A 93 -8.87 4.00 -9.15
C GLU A 93 -9.42 4.65 -7.88
N SER A 94 -9.09 4.10 -6.70
CA SER A 94 -9.52 4.70 -5.43
C SER A 94 -8.65 5.87 -4.99
N GLY A 95 -7.51 6.09 -5.67
CA GLY A 95 -6.64 7.22 -5.37
C GLY A 95 -5.22 6.88 -5.00
N PHE A 96 -4.86 5.60 -4.98
CA PHE A 96 -3.47 5.19 -4.79
C PHE A 96 -2.69 5.43 -6.07
N GLU A 97 -1.49 5.95 -5.93
CA GLU A 97 -0.64 6.26 -7.08
C GLU A 97 0.05 5.04 -7.65
N LYS A 98 0.44 4.10 -6.78
CA LYS A 98 1.18 2.90 -7.18
C LYS A 98 0.69 1.67 -6.43
N VAL A 99 0.85 0.52 -7.06
CA VAL A 99 0.70 -0.79 -6.40
C VAL A 99 2.06 -1.48 -6.35
N ILE A 100 2.31 -2.21 -5.29
CA ILE A 100 3.57 -2.92 -5.08
C ILE A 100 3.29 -4.42 -5.19
N LEU A 101 3.97 -5.07 -6.12
CA LEU A 101 3.76 -6.48 -6.44
C LEU A 101 4.99 -7.30 -6.04
N ASN A 102 4.77 -8.53 -5.60
CA ASN A 102 5.88 -9.43 -5.34
C ASN A 102 6.30 -10.18 -6.61
N THR A 103 7.35 -10.98 -6.53
CA THR A 103 7.90 -11.68 -7.70
C THR A 103 6.91 -12.66 -8.32
N ASN A 104 5.94 -13.17 -7.57
CA ASN A 104 4.93 -14.09 -8.12
C ASN A 104 4.03 -13.40 -9.16
N ALA A 105 3.85 -12.10 -9.05
CA ALA A 105 3.07 -11.34 -10.01
C ALA A 105 3.69 -11.35 -11.40
N LEU A 106 5.03 -11.44 -11.49
CA LEU A 106 5.73 -11.50 -12.76
C LEU A 106 5.39 -12.80 -13.51
N LYS A 107 5.26 -13.90 -12.78
CA LYS A 107 4.94 -15.20 -13.36
C LYS A 107 3.55 -15.21 -13.99
N ASN A 108 2.63 -14.40 -13.47
CA ASN A 108 1.25 -14.35 -13.91
C ASN A 108 1.01 -13.24 -14.94
N LYS A 109 2.05 -12.58 -15.41
CA LYS A 109 1.96 -11.45 -16.35
C LYS A 109 1.15 -10.28 -15.82
N LEU A 110 0.87 -10.28 -14.51
CA LEU A 110 0.08 -9.25 -13.88
C LEU A 110 0.75 -7.88 -14.00
N LEU A 111 2.05 -7.83 -13.75
CA LEU A 111 2.83 -6.60 -13.85
C LEU A 111 2.69 -5.96 -15.23
N LYS A 112 2.85 -6.76 -16.28
CA LYS A 112 2.76 -6.26 -17.65
C LYS A 112 1.38 -5.70 -17.96
N THR A 113 0.34 -6.40 -17.52
CA THR A 113 -1.03 -5.97 -17.76
C THR A 113 -1.32 -4.64 -17.04
N ILE A 114 -0.89 -4.51 -15.80
CA ILE A 114 -1.08 -3.28 -15.02
C ILE A 114 -0.29 -2.14 -15.65
N SER A 115 0.96 -2.39 -16.02
CA SER A 115 1.81 -1.35 -16.62
C SER A 115 1.26 -0.87 -17.96
N ASN A 116 0.68 -1.76 -18.75
CA ASN A 116 0.07 -1.38 -20.03
C ASN A 116 -1.19 -0.55 -19.84
N LYS A 117 -1.95 -0.81 -18.79
CA LYS A 117 -3.20 -0.07 -18.53
C LYS A 117 -2.97 1.27 -17.84
N TYR A 118 -2.06 1.32 -16.89
CA TYR A 118 -1.87 2.49 -16.02
C TYR A 118 -0.51 3.17 -16.16
N GLY A 119 0.39 2.61 -16.96
CA GLY A 119 1.75 3.13 -17.10
C GLY A 119 2.73 2.42 -16.19
N SER A 120 4.00 2.41 -16.58
CA SER A 120 5.05 1.69 -15.86
C SER A 120 5.36 2.31 -14.48
N SER A 121 5.11 3.59 -14.30
CA SER A 121 5.34 4.26 -13.01
C SER A 121 4.29 3.92 -11.95
N SER A 122 3.19 3.24 -12.33
CA SER A 122 2.13 2.89 -11.38
C SER A 122 2.40 1.59 -10.62
N THR A 123 3.50 0.91 -10.91
CA THR A 123 3.83 -0.37 -10.27
C THR A 123 5.24 -0.39 -9.74
N TRP A 124 5.40 -1.00 -8.56
CA TRP A 124 6.69 -1.36 -8.01
C TRP A 124 6.70 -2.86 -7.77
N VAL A 125 7.87 -3.48 -7.88
CA VAL A 125 8.05 -4.91 -7.65
C VAL A 125 9.07 -5.11 -6.55
N TYR A 126 8.78 -5.99 -5.60
CA TYR A 126 9.75 -6.36 -4.58
C TYR A 126 9.98 -7.86 -4.61
N ARG A 127 11.16 -8.28 -4.13
CA ARG A 127 11.51 -9.69 -3.99
C ARG A 127 11.33 -10.13 -2.56
N GLU A 128 10.69 -11.28 -2.41
CA GLU A 128 10.70 -11.96 -1.13
C GLU A 128 12.01 -12.70 -1.04
N GLY A 129 12.79 -12.35 -0.05
CA GLY A 129 14.11 -12.90 0.08
C GLY A 129 14.25 -13.97 1.11
#